data_c0463ccc5c7b29b67df957af089833a9
#
_entry.id   c0463ccc5c7b29b67df957af089833a9
#
_cell.length_a   1.000
_cell.length_b   1.000
_cell.length_c   1.000
_cell.angle_alpha   90.00
_cell.angle_beta   90.00
_cell.angle_gamma   90.00
#
_symmetry.space_group_name_H-M   'P 1'
#
loop_
_entity.id
_entity.type
_entity.pdbx_description
1 polymer ?
#
loop_
_entity_poly.entity_id
_entity_poly.type
_entity_poly.pdbx_seq_one_letter_code
_entity_poly.pdbx_strand_id
1 'polypeptide(L)'
;GELVPLAAKHVDTGMGFERLCMAVQNKKSNYDTDIFQPIIQKIAHNAKVNYGDSTEVDIALRVIADHLRAVSFAIADGQLPSNNGAGYVIRRILRRAIRYGFTFLNFKEPFMFQLVEDLVGQMGHQFPELKAQQVLIEKVIQEEENSFLKTLDSGILKFENYCKKLQNSTVVDGAFAFELFDTYGFPIDLTQLLASEKSLTVDMEGFQQGLAEQKQRSRAAAAMETEDWVELISDCATPEFVGYDSLTCETHIVKYRCVKTKGKKFYQIVLNKTPFYAESGGQAGDTGVLESINEKVNIINTVKENNLTIHLAQELPENLTTEFTAKVNQEARLATQNNHSATHLIHNALREILGTHVEQKGSSVTPDRLRFDFSHFSKLTAEELRQVELKVNQAIRENYPLEEF
;
A
#
# COMPACT_ATOMS: atom_id res chain seq x y z
N GLY A 1 -29.99 30.53 30.91
CA GLY A 1 -30.21 29.86 29.64
C GLY A 1 -29.50 28.50 29.67
N GLU A 2 -30.15 27.46 29.16
CA GLU A 2 -29.53 26.13 29.02
C GLU A 2 -28.53 26.18 27.86
N LEU A 3 -27.35 25.52 28.03
CA LEU A 3 -26.39 25.31 26.98
C LEU A 3 -26.90 24.18 26.09
N VAL A 4 -27.17 24.50 24.83
CA VAL A 4 -27.56 23.52 23.79
C VAL A 4 -26.34 23.16 22.97
N PRO A 5 -25.99 21.86 22.83
CA PRO A 5 -24.89 21.44 21.97
C PRO A 5 -25.13 21.84 20.51
N LEU A 6 -24.09 22.26 19.82
CA LEU A 6 -24.15 22.52 18.37
C LEU A 6 -24.37 21.19 17.61
N ALA A 7 -25.11 21.28 16.50
CA ALA A 7 -25.38 20.12 15.63
C ALA A 7 -24.09 19.51 15.03
N ALA A 8 -23.03 20.31 14.88
CA ALA A 8 -21.71 19.87 14.50
C ALA A 8 -20.65 20.57 15.36
N LYS A 9 -19.55 19.86 15.67
CA LYS A 9 -18.41 20.45 16.35
C LYS A 9 -17.62 21.31 15.39
N HIS A 10 -17.36 22.56 15.75
CA HIS A 10 -16.56 23.49 14.96
C HIS A 10 -15.23 23.72 15.66
N VAL A 11 -14.13 23.67 14.89
CA VAL A 11 -12.78 24.00 15.33
C VAL A 11 -12.37 25.28 14.65
N ASP A 12 -12.05 26.33 15.42
CA ASP A 12 -11.64 27.63 14.90
C ASP A 12 -10.11 27.76 14.92
N THR A 13 -9.49 27.44 16.06
CA THR A 13 -8.04 27.55 16.23
C THR A 13 -7.45 26.27 16.81
N GLY A 14 -6.19 25.98 16.42
CA GLY A 14 -5.38 24.88 16.96
C GLY A 14 -4.07 25.39 17.51
N MET A 15 -3.58 24.75 18.58
CA MET A 15 -2.30 25.05 19.19
C MET A 15 -1.51 23.76 19.42
N GLY A 16 -0.17 23.83 19.27
CA GLY A 16 0.69 22.70 19.62
C GLY A 16 0.60 22.39 21.12
N PHE A 17 0.11 21.20 21.44
CA PHE A 17 -0.10 20.73 22.81
C PHE A 17 1.19 20.82 23.64
N GLU A 18 2.31 20.34 23.13
CA GLU A 18 3.62 20.32 23.77
C GLU A 18 4.14 21.74 24.03
N ARG A 19 3.90 22.67 23.09
CA ARG A 19 4.28 24.08 23.24
C ARG A 19 3.46 24.77 24.31
N LEU A 20 2.19 24.45 24.41
CA LEU A 20 1.34 24.96 25.48
C LEU A 20 1.82 24.43 26.85
N CYS A 21 2.09 23.14 26.95
CA CYS A 21 2.61 22.53 28.18
C CYS A 21 3.98 23.14 28.58
N MET A 22 4.85 23.38 27.61
CA MET A 22 6.14 24.06 27.84
C MET A 22 5.91 25.45 28.44
N ALA A 23 4.99 26.23 27.89
CA ALA A 23 4.71 27.59 28.40
C ALA A 23 4.09 27.56 29.81
N VAL A 24 3.09 26.67 30.04
CA VAL A 24 2.42 26.54 31.35
C VAL A 24 3.38 26.05 32.44
N GLN A 25 4.32 25.17 32.09
CA GLN A 25 5.32 24.64 33.02
C GLN A 25 6.58 25.52 33.13
N ASN A 26 6.61 26.67 32.45
CA ASN A 26 7.73 27.59 32.39
C ASN A 26 9.08 26.91 32.03
N LYS A 27 9.02 26.00 31.03
CA LYS A 27 10.18 25.29 30.49
C LYS A 27 10.72 25.99 29.24
N LYS A 28 12.00 25.78 28.93
CA LYS A 28 12.64 26.33 27.73
C LYS A 28 12.59 25.41 26.51
N SER A 29 12.28 24.13 26.73
CA SER A 29 12.16 23.13 25.68
C SER A 29 10.92 22.25 25.94
N ASN A 30 10.24 21.84 24.87
CA ASN A 30 9.14 20.88 24.96
C ASN A 30 9.60 19.59 25.65
N TYR A 31 10.83 19.17 25.39
CA TYR A 31 11.42 17.94 25.93
C TYR A 31 11.68 17.97 27.43
N ASP A 32 11.68 19.15 28.06
CA ASP A 32 11.88 19.32 29.51
C ASP A 32 10.55 19.28 30.29
N THR A 33 9.42 19.05 29.58
CA THR A 33 8.11 18.94 30.19
C THR A 33 7.84 17.53 30.72
N ASP A 34 6.83 17.41 31.58
CA ASP A 34 6.33 16.12 32.09
C ASP A 34 5.81 15.18 31.00
N ILE A 35 5.55 15.69 29.81
CA ILE A 35 5.13 14.88 28.65
C ILE A 35 6.25 14.03 28.08
N PHE A 36 7.45 14.59 28.00
CA PHE A 36 8.60 13.91 27.39
C PHE A 36 9.58 13.32 28.39
N GLN A 37 9.77 13.96 29.55
CA GLN A 37 10.78 13.57 30.51
C GLN A 37 10.63 12.11 31.00
N PRO A 38 9.45 11.57 31.32
CA PRO A 38 9.34 10.18 31.74
C PRO A 38 9.90 9.21 30.70
N ILE A 39 9.55 9.41 29.43
CA ILE A 39 10.02 8.56 28.31
C ILE A 39 11.52 8.77 28.08
N ILE A 40 12.00 10.01 28.06
CA ILE A 40 13.43 10.34 27.89
C ILE A 40 14.25 9.67 28.97
N GLN A 41 13.84 9.76 30.22
CA GLN A 41 14.57 9.15 31.37
C GLN A 41 14.53 7.61 31.29
N LYS A 42 13.42 7.02 30.83
CA LYS A 42 13.33 5.57 30.61
C LYS A 42 14.31 5.10 29.52
N ILE A 43 14.39 5.82 28.40
CA ILE A 43 15.33 5.51 27.31
C ILE A 43 16.77 5.67 27.82
N ALA A 44 17.08 6.76 28.53
CA ALA A 44 18.40 7.04 29.09
C ALA A 44 18.84 5.93 30.07
N HIS A 45 17.92 5.50 30.95
CA HIS A 45 18.17 4.40 31.87
C HIS A 45 18.49 3.09 31.13
N ASN A 46 17.69 2.74 30.09
CA ASN A 46 17.89 1.53 29.30
C ASN A 46 19.23 1.57 28.54
N ALA A 47 19.62 2.75 28.05
CA ALA A 47 20.89 2.98 27.35
C ALA A 47 22.09 3.15 28.30
N LYS A 48 21.87 3.26 29.60
CA LYS A 48 22.89 3.55 30.64
C LYS A 48 23.65 4.85 30.40
N VAL A 49 22.91 5.89 29.99
CA VAL A 49 23.40 7.27 29.77
C VAL A 49 22.58 8.25 30.60
N ASN A 50 23.05 9.49 30.75
CA ASN A 50 22.27 10.55 31.41
C ASN A 50 21.88 11.61 30.37
N TYR A 51 20.65 12.10 30.50
CA TYR A 51 20.19 13.27 29.74
C TYR A 51 20.89 14.53 30.27
N GLY A 52 21.58 15.25 29.39
CA GLY A 52 22.39 16.42 29.71
C GLY A 52 23.90 16.22 29.61
N ASP A 53 24.39 14.98 29.45
CA ASP A 53 25.84 14.69 29.42
C ASP A 53 26.47 15.00 28.04
N SER A 54 25.72 14.80 26.94
CA SER A 54 26.21 14.97 25.57
C SER A 54 25.10 15.45 24.64
N THR A 55 25.44 16.39 23.76
CA THR A 55 24.48 16.93 22.78
C THR A 55 23.95 15.85 21.85
N GLU A 56 24.80 14.92 21.37
CA GLU A 56 24.37 13.83 20.45
C GLU A 56 23.45 12.87 21.16
N VAL A 57 23.75 12.49 22.40
CA VAL A 57 22.92 11.63 23.24
C VAL A 57 21.58 12.29 23.51
N ASP A 58 21.56 13.55 23.88
CA ASP A 58 20.33 14.31 24.15
C ASP A 58 19.43 14.40 22.92
N ILE A 59 20.04 14.68 21.77
CA ILE A 59 19.29 14.67 20.48
C ILE A 59 18.68 13.29 20.24
N ALA A 60 19.44 12.21 20.42
CA ALA A 60 18.96 10.86 20.22
C ALA A 60 17.77 10.53 21.14
N LEU A 61 17.89 10.83 22.42
CA LEU A 61 16.84 10.63 23.41
C LEU A 61 15.55 11.40 23.06
N ARG A 62 15.69 12.67 22.67
CA ARG A 62 14.57 13.53 22.23
C ARG A 62 13.90 13.00 20.98
N VAL A 63 14.69 12.64 19.95
CA VAL A 63 14.18 12.10 18.69
C VAL A 63 13.39 10.81 18.92
N ILE A 64 13.90 9.90 19.75
CA ILE A 64 13.23 8.63 20.03
C ILE A 64 11.91 8.87 20.77
N ALA A 65 11.90 9.71 21.80
CA ALA A 65 10.70 10.02 22.58
C ALA A 65 9.61 10.70 21.74
N ASP A 66 9.99 11.67 20.90
CA ASP A 66 9.09 12.38 19.99
C ASP A 66 8.49 11.44 18.95
N HIS A 67 9.33 10.64 18.31
CA HIS A 67 8.94 9.74 17.24
C HIS A 67 8.13 8.54 17.75
N LEU A 68 8.41 8.04 18.95
CA LEU A 68 7.59 7.01 19.60
C LEU A 68 6.13 7.47 19.71
N ARG A 69 5.91 8.70 20.22
CA ARG A 69 4.57 9.28 20.31
C ARG A 69 3.90 9.39 18.94
N ALA A 70 4.59 10.05 18.00
CA ALA A 70 4.03 10.27 16.65
C ALA A 70 3.63 8.96 15.96
N VAL A 71 4.49 7.95 16.04
CA VAL A 71 4.24 6.63 15.42
C VAL A 71 3.13 5.88 16.15
N SER A 72 3.12 5.87 17.48
CA SER A 72 2.12 5.15 18.26
C SER A 72 0.71 5.70 18.05
N PHE A 73 0.54 7.03 18.04
CA PHE A 73 -0.74 7.66 17.74
C PHE A 73 -1.20 7.39 16.30
N ALA A 74 -0.28 7.47 15.32
CA ALA A 74 -0.62 7.17 13.94
C ALA A 74 -1.08 5.72 13.74
N ILE A 75 -0.44 4.76 14.42
CA ILE A 75 -0.85 3.34 14.38
C ILE A 75 -2.19 3.16 15.10
N ALA A 76 -2.42 3.82 16.24
CA ALA A 76 -3.70 3.79 16.95
C ALA A 76 -4.86 4.28 16.07
N ASP A 77 -4.61 5.29 15.22
CA ASP A 77 -5.55 5.82 14.23
C ASP A 77 -5.66 4.96 12.95
N GLY A 78 -5.04 3.78 12.92
CA GLY A 78 -5.12 2.83 11.80
C GLY A 78 -4.11 3.06 10.68
N GLN A 79 -3.13 3.99 10.83
CA GLN A 79 -2.12 4.25 9.83
C GLN A 79 -0.87 3.37 10.06
N LEU A 80 -0.74 2.27 9.32
CA LEU A 80 0.41 1.38 9.45
C LEU A 80 1.61 1.84 8.60
N PRO A 81 2.87 1.59 9.05
CA PRO A 81 4.06 1.79 8.23
C PRO A 81 3.96 1.03 6.90
N SER A 82 4.29 1.69 5.79
CA SER A 82 4.22 1.08 4.45
C SER A 82 5.28 1.66 3.50
N ASN A 83 5.30 1.20 2.24
CA ASN A 83 6.25 1.67 1.22
C ASN A 83 5.76 2.90 0.44
N ASN A 84 4.51 3.34 0.64
CA ASN A 84 3.89 4.45 -0.11
C ASN A 84 2.93 5.26 0.76
N GLY A 85 2.49 6.40 0.25
CA GLY A 85 1.49 7.25 0.88
C GLY A 85 1.86 7.70 2.31
N ALA A 86 0.85 7.84 3.18
CA ALA A 86 1.02 8.25 4.57
C ALA A 86 1.87 7.24 5.38
N GLY A 87 1.69 5.94 5.13
CA GLY A 87 2.45 4.90 5.82
C GLY A 87 3.95 4.95 5.54
N TYR A 88 4.39 5.47 4.37
CA TYR A 88 5.81 5.72 4.09
C TYR A 88 6.39 6.78 5.04
N VAL A 89 5.64 7.84 5.31
CA VAL A 89 6.08 8.89 6.24
C VAL A 89 6.25 8.33 7.65
N ILE A 90 5.28 7.53 8.12
CA ILE A 90 5.33 6.88 9.43
C ILE A 90 6.53 5.93 9.53
N ARG A 91 6.73 5.09 8.50
CA ARG A 91 7.89 4.19 8.42
C ARG A 91 9.21 4.96 8.47
N ARG A 92 9.31 6.09 7.78
CA ARG A 92 10.51 6.95 7.77
C ARG A 92 10.80 7.55 9.14
N ILE A 93 9.76 8.04 9.84
CA ILE A 93 9.88 8.59 11.21
C ILE A 93 10.36 7.48 12.16
N LEU A 94 9.74 6.30 12.11
CA LEU A 94 10.12 5.16 12.96
C LEU A 94 11.58 4.73 12.71
N ARG A 95 11.96 4.54 11.45
CA ARG A 95 13.33 4.14 11.07
C ARG A 95 14.38 5.19 11.49
N ARG A 96 14.02 6.46 11.47
CA ARG A 96 14.89 7.52 11.98
C ARG A 96 15.15 7.34 13.46
N ALA A 97 14.14 7.09 14.27
CA ALA A 97 14.30 6.85 15.72
C ALA A 97 15.14 5.58 16.00
N ILE A 98 14.87 4.49 15.30
CA ILE A 98 15.65 3.26 15.43
C ILE A 98 17.14 3.50 15.13
N ARG A 99 17.43 4.24 14.06
CA ARG A 99 18.79 4.58 13.69
C ARG A 99 19.49 5.42 14.78
N TYR A 100 18.81 6.40 15.38
CA TYR A 100 19.37 7.18 16.49
C TYR A 100 19.68 6.29 17.69
N GLY A 101 18.79 5.38 18.04
CA GLY A 101 19.04 4.37 19.08
C GLY A 101 20.24 3.48 18.78
N PHE A 102 20.35 2.99 17.54
CA PHE A 102 21.46 2.15 17.09
C PHE A 102 22.80 2.87 17.10
N THR A 103 22.85 4.10 16.58
CA THR A 103 24.11 4.84 16.39
C THR A 103 24.63 5.49 17.66
N PHE A 104 23.75 6.12 18.46
CA PHE A 104 24.16 6.98 19.58
C PHE A 104 23.92 6.33 20.95
N LEU A 105 22.99 5.38 21.05
CA LEU A 105 22.64 4.73 22.32
C LEU A 105 22.99 3.24 22.35
N ASN A 106 23.65 2.73 21.30
CA ASN A 106 24.09 1.35 21.16
C ASN A 106 22.98 0.30 21.29
N PHE A 107 21.75 0.63 20.94
CA PHE A 107 20.65 -0.33 20.86
C PHE A 107 20.79 -1.18 19.59
N LYS A 108 21.26 -2.42 19.74
CA LYS A 108 21.46 -3.37 18.63
C LYS A 108 20.29 -4.31 18.41
N GLU A 109 19.40 -4.39 19.39
CA GLU A 109 18.17 -5.19 19.38
C GLU A 109 16.95 -4.27 19.42
N PRO A 110 15.75 -4.75 19.03
CA PRO A 110 14.51 -3.98 19.14
C PRO A 110 14.28 -3.48 20.57
N PHE A 111 13.95 -2.22 20.70
CA PHE A 111 13.81 -1.55 22.01
C PHE A 111 12.61 -0.59 22.09
N MET A 112 12.23 0.06 20.97
CA MET A 112 11.17 1.07 20.98
C MET A 112 9.81 0.49 21.33
N PHE A 113 9.52 -0.74 20.88
CA PHE A 113 8.24 -1.41 21.18
C PHE A 113 8.01 -1.54 22.70
N GLN A 114 9.05 -1.71 23.50
CA GLN A 114 8.95 -1.82 24.96
C GLN A 114 8.54 -0.49 25.63
N LEU A 115 8.81 0.65 24.99
CA LEU A 115 8.46 1.97 25.48
C LEU A 115 6.98 2.32 25.26
N VAL A 116 6.26 1.52 24.48
CA VAL A 116 4.83 1.73 24.22
C VAL A 116 4.01 1.58 25.49
N GLU A 117 4.36 0.63 26.36
CA GLU A 117 3.71 0.46 27.67
C GLU A 117 3.86 1.72 28.54
N ASP A 118 5.06 2.33 28.58
CA ASP A 118 5.32 3.57 29.33
C ASP A 118 4.49 4.74 28.75
N LEU A 119 4.38 4.84 27.42
CA LEU A 119 3.53 5.83 26.75
C LEU A 119 2.04 5.63 27.04
N VAL A 120 1.56 4.40 27.01
CA VAL A 120 0.16 4.04 27.33
C VAL A 120 -0.13 4.35 28.81
N GLY A 121 0.81 4.04 29.71
CA GLY A 121 0.69 4.39 31.14
C GLY A 121 0.55 5.89 31.35
N GLN A 122 1.26 6.70 30.57
CA GLN A 122 1.25 8.16 30.69
C GLN A 122 0.03 8.81 30.03
N MET A 123 -0.38 8.36 28.85
CA MET A 123 -1.36 9.07 28.01
C MET A 123 -2.65 8.27 27.77
N GLY A 124 -2.66 6.97 28.02
CA GLY A 124 -3.78 6.09 27.68
C GLY A 124 -5.06 6.36 28.46
N HIS A 125 -5.02 7.14 29.56
CA HIS A 125 -6.23 7.60 30.24
C HIS A 125 -6.97 8.69 29.44
N GLN A 126 -6.22 9.60 28.84
CA GLN A 126 -6.75 10.71 28.03
C GLN A 126 -7.04 10.27 26.58
N PHE A 127 -6.29 9.29 26.09
CA PHE A 127 -6.33 8.75 24.74
C PHE A 127 -6.57 7.24 24.81
N PRO A 128 -7.81 6.78 25.06
CA PRO A 128 -8.13 5.37 25.28
C PRO A 128 -7.82 4.48 24.07
N GLU A 129 -7.74 5.04 22.86
CA GLU A 129 -7.31 4.37 21.64
C GLU A 129 -5.89 3.81 21.73
N LEU A 130 -4.96 4.50 22.41
CA LEU A 130 -3.61 3.99 22.65
C LEU A 130 -3.64 2.70 23.46
N LYS A 131 -4.47 2.66 24.53
CA LYS A 131 -4.63 1.48 25.36
C LYS A 131 -5.33 0.34 24.61
N ALA A 132 -6.36 0.67 23.85
CA ALA A 132 -7.10 -0.32 23.05
C ALA A 132 -6.24 -0.98 21.96
N GLN A 133 -5.29 -0.25 21.39
CA GLN A 133 -4.41 -0.71 20.31
C GLN A 133 -2.98 -1.04 20.78
N GLN A 134 -2.70 -1.05 22.08
CA GLN A 134 -1.34 -1.24 22.62
C GLN A 134 -0.62 -2.44 22.01
N VAL A 135 -1.27 -3.61 22.02
CA VAL A 135 -0.67 -4.85 21.48
C VAL A 135 -0.35 -4.74 20.00
N LEU A 136 -1.21 -4.07 19.22
CA LEU A 136 -0.97 -3.82 17.80
C LEU A 136 0.23 -2.89 17.61
N ILE A 137 0.28 -1.78 18.35
CA ILE A 137 1.36 -0.79 18.29
C ILE A 137 2.70 -1.44 18.59
N GLU A 138 2.78 -2.20 19.69
CA GLU A 138 3.99 -2.93 20.09
C GLU A 138 4.47 -3.89 19.00
N LYS A 139 3.57 -4.71 18.45
CA LYS A 139 3.91 -5.67 17.39
C LYS A 139 4.36 -4.98 16.11
N VAL A 140 3.67 -3.94 15.67
CA VAL A 140 4.03 -3.19 14.45
C VAL A 140 5.40 -2.55 14.59
N ILE A 141 5.69 -1.89 15.71
CA ILE A 141 6.99 -1.27 15.97
C ILE A 141 8.07 -2.36 16.03
N GLN A 142 7.85 -3.46 16.76
CA GLN A 142 8.81 -4.55 16.89
C GLN A 142 9.18 -5.18 15.54
N GLU A 143 8.21 -5.43 14.66
CA GLU A 143 8.45 -6.00 13.35
C GLU A 143 9.24 -5.04 12.43
N GLU A 144 8.92 -3.74 12.45
CA GLU A 144 9.68 -2.74 11.71
C GLU A 144 11.12 -2.60 12.27
N GLU A 145 11.31 -2.66 13.58
CA GLU A 145 12.63 -2.68 14.22
C GLU A 145 13.43 -3.91 13.79
N ASN A 146 12.85 -5.12 13.90
CA ASN A 146 13.47 -6.37 13.49
C ASN A 146 13.89 -6.36 12.01
N SER A 147 13.00 -5.86 11.15
CA SER A 147 13.25 -5.78 9.71
C SER A 147 14.34 -4.77 9.38
N PHE A 148 14.29 -3.60 10.01
CA PHE A 148 15.20 -2.50 9.70
C PHE A 148 16.60 -2.72 10.28
N LEU A 149 16.74 -3.21 11.50
CA LEU A 149 18.03 -3.47 12.13
C LEU A 149 18.88 -4.46 11.32
N LYS A 150 18.26 -5.44 10.66
CA LYS A 150 18.97 -6.38 9.76
C LYS A 150 19.63 -5.68 8.57
N THR A 151 19.02 -4.61 8.04
CA THR A 151 19.53 -3.89 6.87
C THR A 151 20.35 -2.67 7.26
N LEU A 152 20.11 -2.11 8.46
CA LEU A 152 20.75 -0.88 8.93
C LEU A 152 22.26 -1.05 9.09
N ASP A 153 22.71 -2.10 9.75
CA ASP A 153 24.13 -2.35 9.98
C ASP A 153 24.88 -2.53 8.65
N SER A 154 24.33 -3.33 7.75
CA SER A 154 24.88 -3.54 6.40
C SER A 154 24.90 -2.25 5.58
N GLY A 155 23.85 -1.43 5.67
CA GLY A 155 23.76 -0.15 4.96
C GLY A 155 24.79 0.88 5.47
N ILE A 156 24.95 1.00 6.79
CA ILE A 156 25.95 1.87 7.41
C ILE A 156 27.36 1.41 7.01
N LEU A 157 27.66 0.12 7.13
CA LEU A 157 28.98 -0.42 6.77
C LEU A 157 29.33 -0.16 5.29
N LYS A 158 28.36 -0.34 4.39
CA LYS A 158 28.55 -0.03 2.97
C LYS A 158 28.80 1.45 2.72
N PHE A 159 28.02 2.32 3.37
CA PHE A 159 28.19 3.74 3.26
C PHE A 159 29.58 4.19 3.78
N GLU A 160 30.00 3.67 4.93
CA GLU A 160 31.34 3.95 5.47
C GLU A 160 32.48 3.48 4.56
N ASN A 161 32.34 2.28 3.99
CA ASN A 161 33.31 1.75 3.03
C ASN A 161 33.36 2.54 1.73
N TYR A 162 32.22 3.06 1.29
CA TYR A 162 32.13 3.98 0.15
C TYR A 162 32.85 5.30 0.48
N CYS A 163 32.58 5.89 1.63
CA CYS A 163 33.24 7.14 2.07
C CYS A 163 34.77 7.00 2.17
N LYS A 164 35.28 5.84 2.62
CA LYS A 164 36.74 5.58 2.68
C LYS A 164 37.39 5.57 1.28
N LYS A 165 36.62 5.24 0.24
CA LYS A 165 37.08 5.22 -1.16
C LYS A 165 36.90 6.55 -1.87
N LEU A 166 36.16 7.47 -1.27
CA LEU A 166 35.87 8.78 -1.83
C LEU A 166 37.15 9.63 -1.79
N GLN A 167 37.90 9.71 -2.89
CA GLN A 167 39.08 10.55 -3.01
C GLN A 167 38.68 11.97 -3.40
N ASN A 168 38.83 12.92 -2.48
CA ASN A 168 38.66 14.37 -2.71
C ASN A 168 37.25 14.83 -3.17
N SER A 169 36.23 14.00 -3.14
CA SER A 169 34.85 14.40 -3.42
C SER A 169 34.12 14.70 -2.12
N THR A 170 33.34 15.77 -2.11
CA THR A 170 32.41 16.12 -1.03
C THR A 170 30.98 15.67 -1.35
N VAL A 171 30.78 14.94 -2.46
CA VAL A 171 29.47 14.52 -2.94
C VAL A 171 29.42 13.00 -3.03
N VAL A 172 28.42 12.40 -2.42
CA VAL A 172 28.07 10.98 -2.55
C VAL A 172 27.32 10.81 -3.88
N ASP A 173 27.78 9.87 -4.70
CA ASP A 173 27.22 9.59 -6.02
C ASP A 173 25.74 9.16 -5.93
N GLY A 174 24.90 9.71 -6.82
CA GLY A 174 23.46 9.43 -6.87
C GLY A 174 23.15 7.98 -7.23
N ALA A 175 23.96 7.33 -8.07
CA ALA A 175 23.81 5.91 -8.39
C ALA A 175 24.10 5.02 -7.17
N PHE A 176 25.10 5.36 -6.36
CA PHE A 176 25.36 4.65 -5.11
C PHE A 176 24.23 4.87 -4.08
N ALA A 177 23.72 6.09 -3.97
CA ALA A 177 22.58 6.38 -3.10
C ALA A 177 21.33 5.62 -3.55
N PHE A 178 21.11 5.46 -4.86
CA PHE A 178 20.05 4.66 -5.43
C PHE A 178 20.25 3.15 -5.17
N GLU A 179 21.46 2.62 -5.27
CA GLU A 179 21.79 1.24 -4.91
C GLU A 179 21.43 0.95 -3.44
N LEU A 180 21.81 1.84 -2.52
CA LEU A 180 21.45 1.72 -1.10
C LEU A 180 19.94 1.69 -0.90
N PHE A 181 19.20 2.51 -1.63
CA PHE A 181 17.74 2.58 -1.55
C PHE A 181 17.07 1.35 -2.14
N ASP A 182 17.38 0.99 -3.37
CA ASP A 182 16.69 -0.04 -4.16
C ASP A 182 17.04 -1.46 -3.69
N THR A 183 18.34 -1.71 -3.47
CA THR A 183 18.84 -3.05 -3.15
C THR A 183 18.84 -3.36 -1.65
N TYR A 184 19.16 -2.37 -0.82
CA TYR A 184 19.31 -2.55 0.63
C TYR A 184 18.15 -1.97 1.43
N GLY A 185 17.15 -1.35 0.77
CA GLY A 185 16.01 -0.73 1.44
C GLY A 185 16.41 0.40 2.40
N PHE A 186 17.57 1.02 2.17
CA PHE A 186 18.12 2.09 3.00
C PHE A 186 17.54 3.44 2.54
N PRO A 187 16.67 4.09 3.32
CA PRO A 187 15.99 5.30 2.88
C PRO A 187 16.95 6.42 2.50
N ILE A 188 16.63 7.18 1.46
CA ILE A 188 17.48 8.25 0.94
C ILE A 188 17.75 9.36 1.98
N ASP A 189 16.77 9.68 2.81
CA ASP A 189 16.92 10.67 3.88
C ASP A 189 17.93 10.21 4.95
N LEU A 190 18.05 8.91 5.18
CA LEU A 190 19.11 8.37 6.05
C LEU A 190 20.48 8.45 5.38
N THR A 191 20.57 8.19 4.07
CA THR A 191 21.82 8.39 3.31
C THR A 191 22.25 9.85 3.35
N GLN A 192 21.32 10.79 3.18
CA GLN A 192 21.58 12.24 3.31
C GLN A 192 22.04 12.61 4.72
N LEU A 193 21.43 12.04 5.74
CA LEU A 193 21.79 12.30 7.13
C LEU A 193 23.21 11.80 7.43
N LEU A 194 23.55 10.56 7.05
CA LEU A 194 24.91 10.01 7.18
C LEU A 194 25.95 10.84 6.41
N ALA A 195 25.59 11.32 5.22
CA ALA A 195 26.45 12.19 4.43
C ALA A 195 26.69 13.51 5.14
N SER A 196 25.66 14.16 5.67
CA SER A 196 25.77 15.43 6.38
C SER A 196 26.62 15.33 7.66
N GLU A 197 26.56 14.23 8.39
CA GLU A 197 27.40 13.94 9.55
C GLU A 197 28.90 13.85 9.21
N LYS A 198 29.21 13.53 7.97
CA LYS A 198 30.59 13.49 7.42
C LYS A 198 30.93 14.74 6.60
N SER A 199 30.12 15.80 6.67
CA SER A 199 30.27 17.02 5.86
C SER A 199 30.24 16.73 4.34
N LEU A 200 29.49 15.69 3.92
CA LEU A 200 29.24 15.33 2.53
C LEU A 200 27.81 15.73 2.14
N THR A 201 27.58 15.92 0.86
CA THR A 201 26.26 16.06 0.24
C THR A 201 25.93 14.81 -0.62
N VAL A 202 24.67 14.62 -1.01
CA VAL A 202 24.25 13.53 -1.90
C VAL A 202 23.81 14.13 -3.23
N ASP A 203 24.26 13.55 -4.32
CA ASP A 203 23.78 13.86 -5.67
C ASP A 203 22.32 13.38 -5.82
N MET A 204 21.41 14.30 -5.55
CA MET A 204 19.97 14.03 -5.61
C MET A 204 19.44 13.96 -7.05
N GLU A 205 20.10 14.61 -8.03
CA GLU A 205 19.74 14.50 -9.43
C GLU A 205 20.02 13.10 -9.96
N GLY A 206 21.21 12.57 -9.73
CA GLY A 206 21.57 11.20 -10.09
C GLY A 206 20.69 10.15 -9.41
N PHE A 207 20.33 10.37 -8.13
CA PHE A 207 19.37 9.51 -7.42
C PHE A 207 17.97 9.53 -8.07
N GLN A 208 17.45 10.70 -8.43
CA GLN A 208 16.14 10.84 -9.09
C GLN A 208 16.15 10.24 -10.50
N GLN A 209 17.28 10.34 -11.21
CA GLN A 209 17.46 9.70 -12.51
C GLN A 209 17.37 8.18 -12.36
N GLY A 210 18.04 7.57 -11.38
CA GLY A 210 17.96 6.13 -11.10
C GLY A 210 16.50 5.67 -10.82
N LEU A 211 15.75 6.44 -10.02
CA LEU A 211 14.34 6.18 -9.78
C LEU A 211 13.48 6.29 -11.06
N ALA A 212 13.73 7.30 -11.89
CA ALA A 212 13.02 7.50 -13.15
C ALA A 212 13.29 6.36 -14.13
N GLU A 213 14.53 5.90 -14.26
CA GLU A 213 14.92 4.77 -15.11
C GLU A 213 14.28 3.46 -14.66
N GLN A 214 14.23 3.20 -13.35
CA GLN A 214 13.52 2.04 -12.78
C GLN A 214 12.03 2.09 -13.14
N LYS A 215 11.39 3.25 -12.97
CA LYS A 215 9.98 3.47 -13.29
C LYS A 215 9.71 3.35 -14.79
N GLN A 216 10.62 3.83 -15.63
CA GLN A 216 10.53 3.73 -17.08
C GLN A 216 10.69 2.27 -17.55
N ARG A 217 11.65 1.51 -17.00
CA ARG A 217 11.80 0.06 -17.27
C ARG A 217 10.53 -0.71 -16.92
N SER A 218 9.89 -0.39 -15.79
CA SER A 218 8.61 -0.99 -15.38
C SER A 218 7.47 -0.60 -16.34
N ARG A 219 7.44 0.64 -16.87
CA ARG A 219 6.43 1.13 -17.81
C ARG A 219 6.66 0.65 -19.24
N ALA A 220 7.90 0.59 -19.72
CA ALA A 220 8.22 0.14 -21.08
C ALA A 220 7.80 -1.32 -21.31
N ALA A 221 7.68 -2.12 -20.26
CA ALA A 221 7.12 -3.46 -20.33
C ALA A 221 5.62 -3.49 -20.71
N ALA A 222 4.91 -2.36 -20.63
CA ALA A 222 3.47 -2.22 -20.83
C ALA A 222 3.06 -1.33 -22.02
N ALA A 223 4.01 -0.87 -22.86
CA ALA A 223 3.70 0.00 -23.99
C ALA A 223 2.87 -0.71 -25.05
N MET A 224 1.74 -0.10 -25.43
CA MET A 224 0.84 -0.51 -26.51
C MET A 224 0.77 0.58 -27.56
N GLU A 225 0.86 0.22 -28.84
CA GLU A 225 0.55 1.11 -29.96
C GLU A 225 -0.88 0.85 -30.42
N THR A 226 -1.75 1.86 -30.38
CA THR A 226 -3.15 1.77 -30.80
C THR A 226 -3.38 2.61 -32.05
N GLU A 227 -4.07 2.02 -33.03
CA GLU A 227 -4.57 2.74 -34.22
C GLU A 227 -5.89 3.49 -33.86
N ASP A 228 -6.33 4.37 -34.73
CA ASP A 228 -7.60 5.09 -34.56
C ASP A 228 -8.82 4.17 -34.67
N TRP A 229 -9.94 4.59 -34.09
CA TRP A 229 -11.20 3.87 -34.18
C TRP A 229 -11.79 3.93 -35.61
N VAL A 230 -12.16 2.77 -36.11
CA VAL A 230 -13.00 2.64 -37.32
C VAL A 230 -14.44 2.48 -36.88
N GLU A 231 -15.27 3.46 -37.15
CA GLU A 231 -16.69 3.46 -36.81
C GLU A 231 -17.50 2.79 -37.92
N LEU A 232 -18.36 1.84 -37.53
CA LEU A 232 -19.27 1.12 -38.44
C LEU A 232 -20.71 1.63 -38.32
N ILE A 233 -21.11 2.06 -37.13
CA ILE A 233 -22.43 2.61 -36.83
C ILE A 233 -22.24 3.98 -36.20
N SER A 234 -22.67 5.04 -36.91
CA SER A 234 -22.68 6.41 -36.39
C SER A 234 -23.87 6.60 -35.44
N ASP A 235 -23.70 7.43 -34.40
CA ASP A 235 -24.74 7.79 -33.42
C ASP A 235 -25.34 6.61 -32.65
N CYS A 236 -24.54 5.58 -32.36
CA CYS A 236 -24.97 4.53 -31.45
C CYS A 236 -25.10 5.06 -30.02
N ALA A 237 -26.22 4.75 -29.36
CA ALA A 237 -26.42 4.98 -27.94
C ALA A 237 -25.30 4.30 -27.11
N THR A 238 -25.11 4.73 -25.87
CA THR A 238 -24.15 4.10 -24.96
C THR A 238 -24.35 2.58 -24.93
N PRO A 239 -23.28 1.79 -25.11
CA PRO A 239 -23.38 0.33 -25.08
C PRO A 239 -24.12 -0.20 -23.85
N GLU A 240 -25.12 -1.07 -24.08
CA GLU A 240 -25.93 -1.68 -23.02
C GLU A 240 -25.22 -2.92 -22.46
N PHE A 241 -25.06 -2.97 -21.13
CA PHE A 241 -24.55 -4.16 -20.46
C PHE A 241 -25.70 -5.00 -19.89
N VAL A 242 -25.79 -6.26 -20.28
CA VAL A 242 -26.85 -7.20 -19.86
C VAL A 242 -26.30 -8.44 -19.12
N GLY A 243 -25.00 -8.41 -18.80
CA GLY A 243 -24.30 -9.59 -18.28
C GLY A 243 -24.60 -9.96 -16.82
N TYR A 244 -25.46 -9.20 -16.14
CA TYR A 244 -26.01 -9.62 -14.83
C TYR A 244 -27.17 -10.60 -15.01
N ASP A 245 -27.97 -10.42 -16.06
CA ASP A 245 -29.20 -11.19 -16.28
C ASP A 245 -29.03 -12.29 -17.32
N SER A 246 -28.13 -12.11 -18.31
CA SER A 246 -27.93 -13.04 -19.40
C SER A 246 -26.46 -13.22 -19.78
N LEU A 247 -26.09 -14.45 -20.09
CA LEU A 247 -24.77 -14.82 -20.62
C LEU A 247 -24.73 -14.79 -22.16
N THR A 248 -25.84 -14.46 -22.80
CA THR A 248 -25.96 -14.41 -24.26
C THR A 248 -26.84 -13.23 -24.67
N CYS A 249 -26.52 -12.57 -25.78
CA CYS A 249 -27.43 -11.61 -26.42
C CYS A 249 -27.10 -11.44 -27.91
N GLU A 250 -28.09 -10.98 -28.69
CA GLU A 250 -27.89 -10.51 -30.06
C GLU A 250 -27.25 -9.13 -30.03
N THR A 251 -26.27 -8.90 -30.91
CA THR A 251 -25.44 -7.69 -30.91
C THR A 251 -24.87 -7.34 -32.26
N HIS A 252 -24.44 -6.08 -32.43
CA HIS A 252 -23.71 -5.60 -33.60
C HIS A 252 -22.41 -4.93 -33.18
N ILE A 253 -21.39 -4.97 -34.04
CA ILE A 253 -20.13 -4.23 -33.84
C ILE A 253 -20.36 -2.78 -34.19
N VAL A 254 -20.14 -1.89 -33.22
CA VAL A 254 -20.28 -0.44 -33.39
C VAL A 254 -19.01 0.18 -33.98
N LYS A 255 -17.86 -0.22 -33.43
CA LYS A 255 -16.54 0.24 -33.86
C LYS A 255 -15.45 -0.74 -33.44
N TYR A 256 -14.32 -0.64 -34.13
CA TYR A 256 -13.15 -1.43 -33.78
C TYR A 256 -11.86 -0.64 -34.03
N ARG A 257 -10.75 -1.11 -33.46
CA ARG A 257 -9.40 -0.62 -33.77
C ARG A 257 -8.36 -1.74 -33.64
N CYS A 258 -7.23 -1.56 -34.34
CA CYS A 258 -6.08 -2.45 -34.22
C CYS A 258 -5.15 -1.97 -33.12
N VAL A 259 -4.62 -2.92 -32.35
CA VAL A 259 -3.64 -2.68 -31.29
C VAL A 259 -2.43 -3.58 -31.49
N LYS A 260 -1.24 -3.02 -31.42
CA LYS A 260 0.01 -3.77 -31.52
C LYS A 260 0.77 -3.72 -30.20
N THR A 261 1.15 -4.87 -29.66
CA THR A 261 1.98 -4.95 -28.46
C THR A 261 3.00 -6.09 -28.60
N LYS A 262 4.28 -5.79 -28.36
CA LYS A 262 5.39 -6.77 -28.42
C LYS A 262 5.36 -7.68 -29.68
N GLY A 263 5.04 -7.09 -30.84
CA GLY A 263 4.98 -7.82 -32.13
C GLY A 263 3.73 -8.68 -32.35
N LYS A 264 2.76 -8.68 -31.43
CA LYS A 264 1.46 -9.30 -31.60
C LYS A 264 0.41 -8.25 -31.94
N LYS A 265 -0.51 -8.63 -32.83
CA LYS A 265 -1.64 -7.81 -33.28
C LYS A 265 -2.92 -8.31 -32.62
N PHE A 266 -3.72 -7.38 -32.10
CA PHE A 266 -5.04 -7.62 -31.51
C PHE A 266 -6.02 -6.62 -32.05
N TYR A 267 -7.28 -6.93 -31.91
CA TYR A 267 -8.37 -6.03 -32.23
C TYR A 267 -9.17 -5.72 -30.96
N GLN A 268 -9.54 -4.49 -30.82
CA GLN A 268 -10.47 -3.98 -29.82
C GLN A 268 -11.80 -3.72 -30.51
N ILE A 269 -12.86 -4.35 -30.01
CA ILE A 269 -14.20 -4.32 -30.57
C ILE A 269 -15.16 -3.73 -29.54
N VAL A 270 -16.01 -2.80 -29.96
CA VAL A 270 -17.09 -2.25 -29.15
C VAL A 270 -18.43 -2.72 -29.74
N LEU A 271 -19.28 -3.28 -28.88
CA LEU A 271 -20.60 -3.79 -29.22
C LEU A 271 -21.67 -2.80 -28.76
N ASN A 272 -22.83 -2.76 -29.44
CA ASN A 272 -23.98 -1.96 -29.01
C ASN A 272 -24.65 -2.54 -27.75
N LYS A 273 -24.59 -3.87 -27.58
CA LYS A 273 -25.12 -4.59 -26.42
C LYS A 273 -24.19 -5.75 -26.09
N THR A 274 -23.91 -5.97 -24.78
CA THR A 274 -22.93 -6.98 -24.40
C THR A 274 -23.29 -7.71 -23.11
N PRO A 275 -23.13 -9.06 -23.09
CA PRO A 275 -23.21 -9.85 -21.86
C PRO A 275 -21.86 -9.98 -21.16
N PHE A 276 -20.75 -9.49 -21.79
CA PHE A 276 -19.39 -9.64 -21.27
C PHE A 276 -19.11 -8.64 -20.16
N TYR A 277 -18.76 -9.13 -18.98
CA TYR A 277 -18.29 -8.31 -17.87
C TYR A 277 -16.88 -7.79 -18.17
N ALA A 278 -16.72 -6.47 -18.11
CA ALA A 278 -15.41 -5.84 -18.28
C ALA A 278 -14.61 -5.89 -16.98
N GLU A 279 -13.29 -6.08 -17.09
CA GLU A 279 -12.38 -6.08 -15.96
C GLU A 279 -12.62 -4.88 -15.03
N SER A 280 -12.95 -5.17 -13.78
CA SER A 280 -13.27 -4.17 -12.76
C SER A 280 -13.12 -4.76 -11.35
N GLY A 281 -12.73 -3.93 -10.37
CA GLY A 281 -12.67 -4.34 -8.96
C GLY A 281 -11.71 -5.52 -8.68
N GLY A 282 -10.72 -5.75 -9.54
CA GLY A 282 -9.80 -6.89 -9.43
C GLY A 282 -10.32 -8.17 -10.08
N GLN A 283 -11.58 -8.21 -10.53
CA GLN A 283 -12.13 -9.33 -11.30
C GLN A 283 -11.69 -9.24 -12.75
N ALA A 284 -11.17 -10.34 -13.31
CA ALA A 284 -10.82 -10.45 -14.72
C ALA A 284 -12.06 -10.27 -15.62
N GLY A 285 -11.82 -9.70 -16.79
CA GLY A 285 -12.85 -9.59 -17.83
C GLY A 285 -13.25 -10.94 -18.39
N ASP A 286 -14.48 -11.02 -18.86
CA ASP A 286 -15.01 -12.24 -19.47
C ASP A 286 -14.32 -12.59 -20.77
N THR A 287 -14.31 -13.87 -21.04
CA THR A 287 -13.96 -14.48 -22.31
C THR A 287 -15.20 -15.13 -22.94
N GLY A 288 -15.13 -15.41 -24.22
CA GLY A 288 -16.24 -16.09 -24.92
C GLY A 288 -16.14 -15.95 -26.43
N VAL A 289 -17.29 -15.82 -27.10
CA VAL A 289 -17.33 -15.79 -28.56
C VAL A 289 -18.39 -14.82 -29.08
N LEU A 290 -18.10 -14.23 -30.23
CA LEU A 290 -19.10 -13.63 -31.12
C LEU A 290 -19.35 -14.64 -32.24
N GLU A 291 -20.58 -15.10 -32.41
CA GLU A 291 -20.97 -16.12 -33.36
C GLU A 291 -22.02 -15.57 -34.34
N SER A 292 -21.78 -15.75 -35.61
CA SER A 292 -22.77 -15.52 -36.67
C SER A 292 -23.07 -16.82 -37.39
N ILE A 293 -23.91 -16.79 -38.42
CA ILE A 293 -24.29 -18.00 -39.19
C ILE A 293 -23.06 -18.70 -39.80
N ASN A 294 -22.04 -17.92 -40.21
CA ASN A 294 -20.93 -18.45 -41.01
C ASN A 294 -19.57 -18.36 -40.29
N GLU A 295 -19.47 -17.66 -39.16
CA GLU A 295 -18.18 -17.40 -38.53
C GLU A 295 -18.29 -17.29 -37.01
N LYS A 296 -17.14 -17.50 -36.36
CA LYS A 296 -17.00 -17.44 -34.92
C LYS A 296 -15.69 -16.75 -34.57
N VAL A 297 -15.77 -15.67 -33.81
CA VAL A 297 -14.62 -14.89 -33.33
C VAL A 297 -14.48 -15.06 -31.83
N ASN A 298 -13.28 -15.41 -31.37
CA ASN A 298 -12.98 -15.57 -29.95
C ASN A 298 -12.69 -14.24 -29.27
N ILE A 299 -13.42 -13.96 -28.20
CA ILE A 299 -13.13 -12.87 -27.27
C ILE A 299 -12.21 -13.41 -26.17
N ILE A 300 -10.99 -12.91 -26.13
CA ILE A 300 -9.94 -13.40 -25.24
C ILE A 300 -9.87 -12.63 -23.91
N ASN A 301 -10.45 -11.45 -23.85
CA ASN A 301 -10.62 -10.63 -22.64
C ASN A 301 -11.61 -9.50 -22.89
N THR A 302 -12.15 -8.93 -21.81
CA THR A 302 -13.04 -7.76 -21.87
C THR A 302 -12.55 -6.73 -20.86
N VAL A 303 -12.27 -5.51 -21.31
CA VAL A 303 -11.73 -4.42 -20.49
C VAL A 303 -12.63 -3.19 -20.56
N LYS A 304 -12.47 -2.26 -19.64
CA LYS A 304 -13.19 -1.00 -19.60
C LYS A 304 -12.23 0.18 -19.86
N GLU A 305 -12.55 1.01 -20.83
CA GLU A 305 -11.81 2.23 -21.15
C GLU A 305 -12.80 3.39 -21.33
N ASN A 306 -12.69 4.46 -20.57
CA ASN A 306 -13.58 5.66 -20.65
C ASN A 306 -15.07 5.31 -20.68
N ASN A 307 -15.53 4.43 -19.79
CA ASN A 307 -16.89 3.88 -19.72
C ASN A 307 -17.34 2.99 -20.91
N LEU A 308 -16.47 2.71 -21.87
CA LEU A 308 -16.73 1.74 -22.93
C LEU A 308 -16.27 0.36 -22.54
N THR A 309 -17.13 -0.64 -22.78
CA THR A 309 -16.76 -2.05 -22.71
C THR A 309 -16.08 -2.43 -24.01
N ILE A 310 -14.82 -2.87 -23.93
CA ILE A 310 -13.96 -3.23 -25.06
C ILE A 310 -13.66 -4.70 -25.01
N HIS A 311 -14.01 -5.41 -26.09
CA HIS A 311 -13.77 -6.83 -26.29
C HIS A 311 -12.46 -7.02 -27.07
N LEU A 312 -11.54 -7.80 -26.54
CA LEU A 312 -10.25 -8.09 -27.17
C LEU A 312 -10.37 -9.38 -28.01
N ALA A 313 -10.02 -9.29 -29.27
CA ALA A 313 -10.00 -10.43 -30.19
C ALA A 313 -8.66 -10.54 -30.93
N GLN A 314 -8.24 -11.74 -31.31
CA GLN A 314 -7.02 -11.94 -32.09
C GLN A 314 -7.23 -11.62 -33.59
N GLU A 315 -8.45 -11.77 -34.07
CA GLU A 315 -8.87 -11.53 -35.44
C GLU A 315 -10.23 -10.85 -35.48
N LEU A 316 -10.52 -10.18 -36.60
CA LEU A 316 -11.83 -9.60 -36.86
C LEU A 316 -12.68 -10.60 -37.66
N PRO A 317 -14.03 -10.54 -37.55
CA PRO A 317 -14.89 -11.25 -38.47
C PRO A 317 -14.73 -10.74 -39.92
N GLU A 318 -14.98 -11.60 -40.89
CA GLU A 318 -14.95 -11.24 -42.32
C GLU A 318 -16.05 -10.23 -42.63
N ASN A 319 -17.26 -10.43 -42.08
CA ASN A 319 -18.36 -9.50 -42.23
C ASN A 319 -18.65 -8.74 -40.91
N LEU A 320 -18.15 -7.51 -40.83
CA LEU A 320 -18.28 -6.64 -39.67
C LEU A 320 -19.69 -6.07 -39.45
N THR A 321 -20.56 -6.09 -40.45
CA THR A 321 -21.89 -5.47 -40.42
C THR A 321 -23.02 -6.45 -40.13
N THR A 322 -22.72 -7.72 -39.98
CA THR A 322 -23.72 -8.76 -39.66
C THR A 322 -24.11 -8.69 -38.19
N GLU A 323 -25.24 -9.31 -37.88
CA GLU A 323 -25.66 -9.54 -36.50
C GLU A 323 -24.90 -10.73 -35.92
N PHE A 324 -24.47 -10.61 -34.66
CA PHE A 324 -23.77 -11.63 -33.91
C PHE A 324 -24.57 -12.02 -32.67
N THR A 325 -24.49 -13.28 -32.30
CA THR A 325 -24.83 -13.74 -30.96
C THR A 325 -23.56 -13.69 -30.10
N ALA A 326 -23.54 -12.82 -29.12
CA ALA A 326 -22.46 -12.75 -28.11
C ALA A 326 -22.71 -13.81 -27.04
N LYS A 327 -21.72 -14.68 -26.77
CA LYS A 327 -21.82 -15.77 -25.78
C LYS A 327 -20.62 -15.75 -24.83
N VAL A 328 -20.88 -15.56 -23.55
CA VAL A 328 -19.85 -15.61 -22.48
C VAL A 328 -19.49 -17.08 -22.24
N ASN A 329 -18.20 -17.32 -21.92
CA ASN A 329 -17.76 -18.61 -21.40
C ASN A 329 -18.33 -18.81 -19.98
N GLN A 330 -19.40 -19.61 -19.91
CA GLN A 330 -20.17 -19.83 -18.69
C GLN A 330 -19.35 -20.48 -17.59
N GLU A 331 -18.47 -21.44 -17.91
CA GLU A 331 -17.65 -22.14 -16.92
C GLU A 331 -16.64 -21.16 -16.28
N ALA A 332 -15.96 -20.36 -17.11
CA ALA A 332 -15.02 -19.36 -16.64
C ALA A 332 -15.72 -18.27 -15.80
N ARG A 333 -16.90 -17.79 -16.23
CA ARG A 333 -17.69 -16.81 -15.47
C ARG A 333 -18.08 -17.36 -14.10
N LEU A 334 -18.61 -18.57 -14.02
CA LEU A 334 -19.04 -19.20 -12.77
C LEU A 334 -17.84 -19.41 -11.83
N ALA A 335 -16.72 -19.91 -12.33
CA ALA A 335 -15.50 -20.07 -11.54
C ALA A 335 -14.98 -18.72 -11.00
N THR A 336 -15.03 -17.67 -11.83
CA THR A 336 -14.64 -16.32 -11.42
C THR A 336 -15.57 -15.76 -10.33
N GLN A 337 -16.89 -15.95 -10.46
CA GLN A 337 -17.87 -15.55 -9.44
C GLN A 337 -17.64 -16.27 -8.12
N ASN A 338 -17.36 -17.57 -8.14
CA ASN A 338 -17.02 -18.34 -6.94
C ASN A 338 -15.74 -17.80 -6.26
N ASN A 339 -14.71 -17.52 -7.04
CA ASN A 339 -13.47 -16.95 -6.52
C ASN A 339 -13.66 -15.52 -6.00
N HIS A 340 -14.56 -14.74 -6.60
CA HIS A 340 -14.89 -13.40 -6.10
C HIS A 340 -15.58 -13.48 -4.73
N SER A 341 -16.59 -14.34 -4.58
CA SER A 341 -17.24 -14.58 -3.30
C SER A 341 -16.26 -15.10 -2.25
N ALA A 342 -15.38 -16.04 -2.62
CA ALA A 342 -14.32 -16.53 -1.73
C ALA A 342 -13.38 -15.42 -1.28
N THR A 343 -13.11 -14.40 -2.11
CA THR A 343 -12.27 -13.25 -1.74
C THR A 343 -12.90 -12.47 -0.57
N HIS A 344 -14.20 -12.26 -0.56
CA HIS A 344 -14.90 -11.61 0.56
C HIS A 344 -14.89 -12.46 1.83
N LEU A 345 -15.08 -13.78 1.70
CA LEU A 345 -15.00 -14.70 2.84
C LEU A 345 -13.59 -14.73 3.45
N ILE A 346 -12.55 -14.73 2.61
CA ILE A 346 -11.16 -14.64 3.07
C ILE A 346 -10.91 -13.32 3.81
N HIS A 347 -11.37 -12.19 3.26
CA HIS A 347 -11.22 -10.89 3.91
C HIS A 347 -11.86 -10.88 5.30
N ASN A 348 -13.09 -11.37 5.42
CA ASN A 348 -13.77 -11.48 6.71
C ASN A 348 -13.02 -12.39 7.69
N ALA A 349 -12.62 -13.58 7.26
CA ALA A 349 -11.88 -14.53 8.10
C ALA A 349 -10.54 -13.95 8.57
N LEU A 350 -9.80 -13.27 7.69
CA LEU A 350 -8.56 -12.59 8.07
C LEU A 350 -8.79 -11.50 9.12
N ARG A 351 -9.84 -10.68 8.98
CA ARG A 351 -10.18 -9.65 9.97
C ARG A 351 -10.56 -10.22 11.33
N GLU A 352 -11.28 -11.33 11.35
CA GLU A 352 -11.68 -11.98 12.60
C GLU A 352 -10.50 -12.65 13.31
N ILE A 353 -9.55 -13.23 12.57
CA ILE A 353 -8.43 -13.98 13.16
C ILE A 353 -7.25 -13.06 13.48
N LEU A 354 -6.91 -12.13 12.56
CA LEU A 354 -5.73 -11.28 12.70
C LEU A 354 -6.04 -9.91 13.31
N GLY A 355 -7.29 -9.46 13.23
CA GLY A 355 -7.75 -8.18 13.75
C GLY A 355 -8.28 -7.21 12.70
N THR A 356 -8.97 -6.18 13.17
CA THR A 356 -9.68 -5.18 12.34
C THR A 356 -8.76 -4.29 11.50
N HIS A 357 -7.44 -4.28 11.77
CA HIS A 357 -6.43 -3.55 10.98
C HIS A 357 -6.19 -4.16 9.60
N VAL A 358 -6.69 -5.39 9.36
CA VAL A 358 -6.60 -6.02 8.05
C VAL A 358 -7.50 -5.29 7.07
N GLU A 359 -6.88 -4.65 6.08
CA GLU A 359 -7.55 -3.94 4.99
C GLU A 359 -7.07 -4.47 3.65
N GLN A 360 -7.97 -4.56 2.70
CA GLN A 360 -7.62 -4.90 1.32
C GLN A 360 -6.74 -3.82 0.71
N LYS A 361 -5.62 -4.21 0.14
CA LYS A 361 -4.70 -3.34 -0.62
C LYS A 361 -4.73 -3.61 -2.12
N GLY A 362 -5.17 -4.80 -2.50
CA GLY A 362 -5.35 -5.22 -3.88
C GLY A 362 -6.03 -6.59 -3.97
N SER A 363 -6.58 -6.88 -5.13
CA SER A 363 -7.11 -8.20 -5.44
C SER A 363 -6.92 -8.53 -6.92
N SER A 364 -6.90 -9.82 -7.23
CA SER A 364 -6.96 -10.32 -8.61
C SER A 364 -7.73 -11.61 -8.59
N VAL A 365 -8.85 -11.63 -9.30
CA VAL A 365 -9.79 -12.74 -9.33
C VAL A 365 -9.93 -13.24 -10.77
N THR A 366 -9.55 -14.49 -11.00
CA THR A 366 -9.60 -15.17 -12.30
C THR A 366 -10.36 -16.50 -12.16
N PRO A 367 -10.71 -17.19 -13.24
CA PRO A 367 -11.32 -18.53 -13.15
C PRO A 367 -10.47 -19.54 -12.36
N ASP A 368 -9.14 -19.45 -12.49
CA ASP A 368 -8.21 -20.44 -11.93
C ASP A 368 -7.78 -20.16 -10.50
N ARG A 369 -7.80 -18.88 -10.10
CA ARG A 369 -7.28 -18.45 -8.80
C ARG A 369 -7.76 -17.06 -8.38
N LEU A 370 -7.69 -16.82 -7.10
CA LEU A 370 -7.76 -15.48 -6.53
C LEU A 370 -6.42 -15.11 -5.86
N ARG A 371 -6.11 -13.81 -5.85
CA ARG A 371 -5.06 -13.21 -5.04
C ARG A 371 -5.69 -12.09 -4.22
N PHE A 372 -5.40 -12.08 -2.93
CA PHE A 372 -5.86 -11.06 -2.01
C PHE A 372 -4.65 -10.44 -1.30
N ASP A 373 -4.37 -9.18 -1.59
CA ASP A 373 -3.28 -8.43 -0.98
C ASP A 373 -3.87 -7.59 0.16
N PHE A 374 -3.32 -7.70 1.34
CA PHE A 374 -3.85 -7.03 2.53
C PHE A 374 -2.76 -6.47 3.43
N SER A 375 -3.15 -5.51 4.28
CA SER A 375 -2.28 -4.94 5.30
C SER A 375 -2.15 -5.87 6.49
N HIS A 376 -0.93 -6.26 6.82
CA HIS A 376 -0.58 -6.94 8.06
C HIS A 376 0.89 -6.68 8.37
N PHE A 377 1.25 -6.65 9.64
CA PHE A 377 2.58 -6.25 10.10
C PHE A 377 3.58 -7.40 10.11
N SER A 378 3.13 -8.67 10.14
CA SER A 378 3.99 -9.85 10.19
C SER A 378 3.61 -10.90 9.15
N LYS A 379 4.48 -11.88 8.95
CA LYS A 379 4.15 -13.08 8.19
C LYS A 379 3.17 -13.93 8.98
N LEU A 380 2.10 -14.41 8.34
CA LEU A 380 1.15 -15.32 8.97
C LEU A 380 1.82 -16.62 9.41
N THR A 381 1.45 -17.08 10.57
CA THR A 381 1.85 -18.40 11.09
C THR A 381 1.08 -19.52 10.38
N ALA A 382 1.59 -20.74 10.43
CA ALA A 382 0.90 -21.90 9.89
C ALA A 382 -0.47 -22.15 10.56
N GLU A 383 -0.59 -21.83 11.85
CA GLU A 383 -1.85 -21.99 12.59
C GLU A 383 -2.88 -20.93 12.18
N GLU A 384 -2.48 -19.66 12.03
CA GLU A 384 -3.36 -18.58 11.53
C GLU A 384 -3.88 -18.91 10.12
N LEU A 385 -3.00 -19.36 9.21
CA LEU A 385 -3.40 -19.79 7.87
C LEU A 385 -4.42 -20.93 7.93
N ARG A 386 -4.19 -21.93 8.79
CA ARG A 386 -5.12 -23.05 8.99
C ARG A 386 -6.47 -22.58 9.51
N GLN A 387 -6.50 -21.65 10.45
CA GLN A 387 -7.74 -21.09 11.00
C GLN A 387 -8.51 -20.32 9.94
N VAL A 388 -7.85 -19.50 9.12
CA VAL A 388 -8.47 -18.79 8.00
C VAL A 388 -9.08 -19.79 7.01
N GLU A 389 -8.33 -20.83 6.61
CA GLU A 389 -8.81 -21.88 5.69
C GLU A 389 -10.05 -22.59 6.25
N LEU A 390 -10.01 -23.01 7.51
CA LEU A 390 -11.13 -23.70 8.16
C LEU A 390 -12.37 -22.81 8.20
N LYS A 391 -12.22 -21.52 8.56
CA LYS A 391 -13.31 -20.57 8.66
C LYS A 391 -13.95 -20.29 7.31
N VAL A 392 -13.15 -20.07 6.27
CA VAL A 392 -13.64 -19.89 4.90
C VAL A 392 -14.39 -21.12 4.42
N ASN A 393 -13.82 -22.31 4.60
CA ASN A 393 -14.48 -23.57 4.21
C ASN A 393 -15.75 -23.85 4.99
N GLN A 394 -15.82 -23.41 6.26
CA GLN A 394 -17.05 -23.50 7.04
C GLN A 394 -18.13 -22.60 6.45
N ALA A 395 -17.83 -21.31 6.19
CA ALA A 395 -18.77 -20.37 5.61
C ALA A 395 -19.30 -20.83 4.25
N ILE A 396 -18.44 -21.42 3.40
CA ILE A 396 -18.87 -22.00 2.12
C ILE A 396 -19.87 -23.16 2.33
N ARG A 397 -19.62 -24.04 3.32
CA ARG A 397 -20.51 -25.18 3.60
C ARG A 397 -21.85 -24.75 4.21
N GLU A 398 -21.87 -23.67 4.98
CA GLU A 398 -23.08 -23.11 5.58
C GLU A 398 -24.00 -22.49 4.53
N ASN A 399 -23.48 -22.14 3.35
CA ASN A 399 -24.21 -21.66 2.18
C ASN A 399 -25.21 -20.53 2.52
N TYR A 400 -24.74 -19.49 3.22
CA TYR A 400 -25.56 -18.34 3.57
C TYR A 400 -26.11 -17.62 2.33
N PRO A 401 -27.36 -17.16 2.36
CA PRO A 401 -27.87 -16.28 1.31
C PRO A 401 -27.13 -14.94 1.32
N LEU A 402 -26.86 -14.38 0.13
CA LEU A 402 -26.33 -13.02 0.00
C LEU A 402 -27.48 -12.03 0.05
N GLU A 403 -27.40 -11.07 0.96
CA GLU A 403 -28.31 -9.93 1.04
C GLU A 403 -27.51 -8.66 0.82
N GLU A 404 -27.98 -7.81 -0.09
CA GLU A 404 -27.39 -6.48 -0.38
C GLU A 404 -28.33 -5.40 0.18
N PHE A 405 -27.79 -4.45 0.94
CA PHE A 405 -28.52 -3.35 1.59
C PHE A 405 -28.10 -1.99 1.05
#